data_1920d8093bff9b3772aef2a15df5d5d3
#
_entry.id   1920d8093bff9b3772aef2a15df5d5d3
#
_cell.length_a   1.000
_cell.length_b   1.000
_cell.length_c   1.000
_cell.angle_alpha   90.00
_cell.angle_beta   90.00
_cell.angle_gamma   90.00
#
_symmetry.space_group_name_H-M   'P 1'
#
loop_
_entity.id
_entity.type
_entity.pdbx_description
1 polymer ?
#
loop_
_entity_poly.entity_id
_entity_poly.type
_entity_poly.pdbx_seq_one_letter_code
_entity_poly.pdbx_strand_id
1 'polypeptide(L)'
;MVGLINEMAGEQGFAWHCRVILLDTWASQIDQAGQDANPMFKEYGYDAKTVEQSISTADSFLEGLAADLHQSSQGYLVGEQFSAADLYWAYFSNLLNPMPHDVNPMPDRLRQSYELPAKRLQPYDPIVIEHRDRMFRDHLILPLSF
;
A
#
# COMPACT_ATOMS: atom_id res chain seq x y z
N MET A 1 -1.38 -10.19 -15.22
CA MET A 1 -0.29 -9.27 -14.81
C MET A 1 -0.71 -7.80 -14.85
N VAL A 2 -1.04 -7.21 -16.01
CA VAL A 2 -1.42 -5.78 -16.12
C VAL A 2 -2.63 -5.45 -15.23
N GLY A 3 -3.66 -6.29 -15.17
CA GLY A 3 -4.81 -6.10 -14.30
C GLY A 3 -4.42 -5.97 -12.82
N LEU A 4 -3.63 -6.90 -12.30
CA LEU A 4 -3.17 -6.90 -10.91
C LEU A 4 -2.31 -5.65 -10.59
N ILE A 5 -1.43 -5.22 -11.51
CA ILE A 5 -0.67 -3.98 -11.34
C ILE A 5 -1.60 -2.76 -11.26
N ASN A 6 -2.64 -2.71 -12.09
CA ASN A 6 -3.62 -1.63 -12.03
C ASN A 6 -4.43 -1.65 -10.72
N GLU A 7 -4.78 -2.82 -10.21
CA GLU A 7 -5.43 -2.96 -8.89
C GLU A 7 -4.53 -2.52 -7.73
N MET A 8 -3.20 -2.61 -7.88
CA MET A 8 -2.24 -2.11 -6.88
C MET A 8 -2.02 -0.60 -6.99
N ALA A 9 -1.66 -0.12 -8.17
CA ALA A 9 -1.02 1.17 -8.39
C ALA A 9 -1.85 2.13 -9.24
N GLY A 10 -2.90 1.65 -9.88
CA GLY A 10 -3.77 2.46 -10.72
C GLY A 10 -4.68 3.39 -9.93
N GLU A 11 -5.37 4.27 -10.64
CA GLU A 11 -6.46 5.06 -10.07
C GLU A 11 -7.54 4.12 -9.51
N GLN A 12 -8.01 4.38 -8.29
CA GLN A 12 -8.90 3.51 -7.52
C GLN A 12 -8.31 2.14 -7.15
N GLY A 13 -6.98 1.96 -7.26
CA GLY A 13 -6.28 0.77 -6.79
C GLY A 13 -5.93 0.83 -5.29
N PHE A 14 -5.28 -0.21 -4.80
CA PHE A 14 -4.89 -0.35 -3.38
C PHE A 14 -4.13 0.87 -2.86
N ALA A 15 -3.09 1.31 -3.59
CA ALA A 15 -2.28 2.46 -3.18
C ALA A 15 -3.09 3.77 -3.15
N TRP A 16 -4.05 3.94 -4.05
CA TRP A 16 -4.99 5.06 -4.04
C TRP A 16 -5.83 5.05 -2.77
N HIS A 17 -6.44 3.92 -2.44
CA HIS A 17 -7.29 3.77 -1.25
C HIS A 17 -6.50 3.96 0.05
N CYS A 18 -5.26 3.46 0.13
CA CYS A 18 -4.38 3.74 1.27
C CYS A 18 -4.15 5.26 1.45
N ARG A 19 -3.98 6.02 0.37
CA ARG A 19 -3.83 7.48 0.45
C ARG A 19 -5.11 8.19 0.86
N VAL A 20 -6.29 7.73 0.41
CA VAL A 20 -7.58 8.26 0.88
C VAL A 20 -7.74 8.04 2.39
N ILE A 21 -7.40 6.86 2.90
CA ILE A 21 -7.45 6.54 4.34
C ILE A 21 -6.47 7.42 5.14
N LEU A 22 -5.27 7.64 4.62
CA LEU A 22 -4.28 8.54 5.20
C LEU A 22 -4.79 9.98 5.25
N LEU A 23 -5.36 10.47 4.15
CA LEU A 23 -5.93 11.82 4.06
C LEU A 23 -7.09 12.03 5.05
N ASP A 24 -7.91 11.01 5.29
CA ASP A 24 -8.98 11.08 6.30
C ASP A 24 -8.42 11.26 7.71
N THR A 25 -7.33 10.58 8.02
CA THR A 25 -6.64 10.77 9.30
C THR A 25 -6.09 12.21 9.42
N TRP A 26 -5.53 12.77 8.36
CA TRP A 26 -5.07 14.16 8.37
C TRP A 26 -6.22 15.16 8.42
N ALA A 27 -7.30 14.92 7.69
CA ALA A 27 -8.49 15.77 7.69
C ALA A 27 -9.07 15.96 9.10
N SER A 28 -8.96 14.96 9.97
CA SER A 28 -9.39 15.07 11.37
C SER A 28 -8.52 15.99 12.22
N GLN A 29 -7.34 16.40 11.73
CA GLN A 29 -6.33 17.18 12.47
C GLN A 29 -6.16 18.60 11.94
N ILE A 30 -6.74 18.92 10.78
CA ILE A 30 -6.62 20.22 10.10
C ILE A 30 -8.01 20.76 9.75
N ASP A 31 -8.12 22.08 9.64
CA ASP A 31 -9.35 22.74 9.19
C ASP A 31 -9.51 22.66 7.65
N GLN A 32 -10.66 23.15 7.15
CA GLN A 32 -10.95 23.15 5.72
C GLN A 32 -9.91 23.94 4.92
N ALA A 33 -9.41 25.05 5.43
CA ALA A 33 -8.39 25.84 4.75
C ALA A 33 -7.07 25.06 4.61
N GLY A 34 -6.69 24.26 5.62
CA GLY A 34 -5.56 23.37 5.57
C GLY A 34 -5.74 22.25 4.55
N GLN A 35 -6.95 21.69 4.45
CA GLN A 35 -7.27 20.69 3.43
C GLN A 35 -7.18 21.28 2.02
N ASP A 36 -7.76 22.45 1.79
CA ASP A 36 -7.75 23.15 0.49
C ASP A 36 -6.32 23.55 0.06
N ALA A 37 -5.44 23.84 1.02
CA ALA A 37 -4.05 24.17 0.77
C ALA A 37 -3.17 22.95 0.41
N ASN A 38 -3.59 21.74 0.74
CA ASN A 38 -2.85 20.52 0.44
C ASN A 38 -3.38 19.89 -0.85
N PRO A 39 -2.61 19.90 -1.95
CA PRO A 39 -3.06 19.42 -3.26
C PRO A 39 -3.47 17.95 -3.27
N MET A 40 -2.97 17.11 -2.35
CA MET A 40 -3.31 15.70 -2.27
C MET A 40 -4.81 15.46 -2.06
N PHE A 41 -5.50 16.30 -1.27
CA PHE A 41 -6.94 16.16 -1.06
C PHE A 41 -7.73 16.24 -2.37
N LYS A 42 -7.33 17.15 -3.24
CA LYS A 42 -7.95 17.30 -4.57
C LYS A 42 -7.49 16.19 -5.52
N GLU A 43 -6.21 15.88 -5.54
CA GLU A 43 -5.61 14.90 -6.45
C GLU A 43 -6.21 13.51 -6.26
N TYR A 44 -6.38 13.07 -5.00
CA TYR A 44 -6.98 11.79 -4.66
C TYR A 44 -8.51 11.84 -4.52
N GLY A 45 -9.15 12.98 -4.81
CA GLY A 45 -10.60 13.13 -4.74
C GLY A 45 -11.17 12.79 -3.37
N TYR A 46 -10.47 13.23 -2.29
CA TYR A 46 -10.88 12.89 -0.93
C TYR A 46 -12.32 13.36 -0.65
N ASP A 47 -13.14 12.43 -0.17
CA ASP A 47 -14.47 12.66 0.38
C ASP A 47 -14.65 11.74 1.59
N ALA A 48 -14.89 12.34 2.76
CA ALA A 48 -15.10 11.60 4.01
C ALA A 48 -16.21 10.52 3.91
N LYS A 49 -17.18 10.70 3.02
CA LYS A 49 -18.28 9.74 2.79
C LYS A 49 -17.83 8.45 2.10
N THR A 50 -16.69 8.47 1.42
CA THR A 50 -16.18 7.33 0.63
C THR A 50 -15.08 6.55 1.34
N VAL A 51 -14.65 6.99 2.52
CA VAL A 51 -13.53 6.38 3.25
C VAL A 51 -13.80 4.92 3.63
N GLU A 52 -15.01 4.60 4.11
CA GLU A 52 -15.38 3.22 4.44
C GLU A 52 -15.33 2.30 3.21
N GLN A 53 -15.71 2.82 2.04
CA GLN A 53 -15.55 2.08 0.78
C GLN A 53 -14.06 1.87 0.46
N SER A 54 -13.21 2.86 0.71
CA SER A 54 -11.76 2.73 0.49
C SER A 54 -11.15 1.68 1.41
N ILE A 55 -11.55 1.62 2.68
CA ILE A 55 -11.13 0.59 3.64
C ILE A 55 -11.56 -0.80 3.12
N SER A 56 -12.84 -0.98 2.81
CA SER A 56 -13.36 -2.26 2.30
C SER A 56 -12.66 -2.73 1.02
N THR A 57 -12.36 -1.80 0.10
CA THR A 57 -11.65 -2.13 -1.15
C THR A 57 -10.21 -2.55 -0.89
N ALA A 58 -9.51 -1.85 0.02
CA ALA A 58 -8.14 -2.21 0.39
C ALA A 58 -8.08 -3.56 1.12
N ASP A 59 -9.01 -3.84 2.02
CA ASP A 59 -9.12 -5.13 2.70
C ASP A 59 -9.37 -6.27 1.69
N SER A 60 -10.32 -6.11 0.78
CA SER A 60 -10.62 -7.11 -0.26
C SER A 60 -9.43 -7.36 -1.19
N PHE A 61 -8.66 -6.32 -1.51
CA PHE A 61 -7.43 -6.47 -2.29
C PHE A 61 -6.40 -7.33 -1.55
N LEU A 62 -6.18 -7.07 -0.26
CA LEU A 62 -5.22 -7.85 0.56
C LEU A 62 -5.63 -9.30 0.71
N GLU A 63 -6.93 -9.58 0.88
CA GLU A 63 -7.48 -10.94 0.91
C GLU A 63 -7.23 -11.68 -0.42
N GLY A 64 -7.51 -11.03 -1.54
CA GLY A 64 -7.27 -11.59 -2.88
C GLY A 64 -5.78 -11.87 -3.13
N LEU A 65 -4.92 -10.92 -2.77
CA LEU A 65 -3.47 -11.05 -2.91
C LEU A 65 -2.91 -12.22 -2.07
N ALA A 66 -3.39 -12.37 -0.84
CA ALA A 66 -3.01 -13.49 0.02
C ALA A 66 -3.48 -14.83 -0.56
N ALA A 67 -4.71 -14.90 -1.09
CA ALA A 67 -5.23 -16.09 -1.73
C ALA A 67 -4.41 -16.51 -2.95
N ASP A 68 -3.99 -15.54 -3.78
CA ASP A 68 -3.13 -15.80 -4.95
C ASP A 68 -1.76 -16.33 -4.51
N LEU A 69 -1.16 -15.74 -3.47
CA LEU A 69 0.13 -16.19 -2.93
C LEU A 69 0.06 -17.62 -2.35
N HIS A 70 -1.02 -17.96 -1.65
CA HIS A 70 -1.23 -19.32 -1.13
C HIS A 70 -1.41 -20.36 -2.24
N GLN A 71 -1.94 -19.96 -3.38
CA GLN A 71 -2.11 -20.86 -4.53
C GLN A 71 -0.84 -20.93 -5.41
N SER A 72 0.08 -20.00 -5.26
CA SER A 72 1.29 -19.95 -6.07
C SER A 72 2.27 -21.07 -5.71
N SER A 73 2.65 -21.88 -6.69
CA SER A 73 3.61 -22.99 -6.51
C SER A 73 5.04 -22.51 -6.24
N GLN A 74 5.40 -21.33 -6.73
CA GLN A 74 6.73 -20.74 -6.62
C GLN A 74 6.75 -19.47 -5.74
N GLY A 75 5.57 -19.07 -5.23
CA GLY A 75 5.42 -17.90 -4.38
C GLY A 75 5.59 -16.56 -5.12
N TYR A 76 5.43 -16.51 -6.45
CA TYR A 76 5.33 -15.27 -7.22
C TYR A 76 3.86 -14.93 -7.51
N LEU A 77 3.56 -13.66 -7.66
CA LEU A 77 2.18 -13.19 -7.89
C LEU A 77 1.65 -13.56 -9.27
N VAL A 78 2.54 -13.66 -10.26
CA VAL A 78 2.14 -14.02 -11.62
C VAL A 78 3.17 -14.98 -12.24
N GLY A 79 2.74 -16.19 -12.55
CA GLY A 79 3.63 -17.18 -13.15
C GLY A 79 4.60 -17.81 -12.16
N GLU A 80 5.75 -18.25 -12.66
CA GLU A 80 6.71 -19.03 -11.89
C GLU A 80 8.04 -18.30 -11.64
N GLN A 81 8.11 -17.01 -11.99
CA GLN A 81 9.33 -16.19 -11.88
C GLN A 81 8.98 -14.78 -11.43
N PHE A 82 9.99 -14.08 -10.90
CA PHE A 82 9.88 -12.66 -10.54
C PHE A 82 9.34 -11.84 -11.72
N SER A 83 8.32 -11.04 -11.45
CA SER A 83 7.58 -10.27 -12.43
C SER A 83 7.37 -8.81 -11.99
N ALA A 84 6.85 -7.99 -12.89
CA ALA A 84 6.48 -6.62 -12.54
C ALA A 84 5.41 -6.55 -11.43
N ALA A 85 4.53 -7.54 -11.32
CA ALA A 85 3.54 -7.57 -10.22
C ALA A 85 4.23 -7.69 -8.86
N ASP A 86 5.23 -8.55 -8.73
CA ASP A 86 6.02 -8.72 -7.51
C ASP A 86 6.78 -7.45 -7.15
N LEU A 87 7.37 -6.79 -8.16
CA LEU A 87 8.05 -5.50 -8.00
C LEU A 87 7.10 -4.42 -7.48
N TYR A 88 5.96 -4.25 -8.11
CA TYR A 88 4.97 -3.25 -7.70
C TYR A 88 4.49 -3.51 -6.28
N TRP A 89 4.13 -4.75 -5.94
CA TRP A 89 3.74 -5.09 -4.58
C TRP A 89 4.85 -4.79 -3.57
N ALA A 90 6.07 -5.16 -3.85
CA ALA A 90 7.20 -4.90 -2.96
C ALA A 90 7.33 -3.40 -2.61
N TYR A 91 7.13 -2.50 -3.58
CA TYR A 91 7.17 -1.06 -3.34
C TYR A 91 5.91 -0.54 -2.63
N PHE A 92 4.71 -0.89 -3.11
CA PHE A 92 3.47 -0.35 -2.58
C PHE A 92 3.08 -0.91 -1.21
N SER A 93 3.56 -2.09 -0.84
CA SER A 93 3.39 -2.64 0.52
C SER A 93 3.95 -1.74 1.63
N ASN A 94 4.85 -0.81 1.31
CA ASN A 94 5.31 0.21 2.26
C ASN A 94 4.20 1.17 2.72
N LEU A 95 3.12 1.33 1.95
CA LEU A 95 1.92 2.08 2.37
C LEU A 95 1.07 1.31 3.41
N LEU A 96 1.38 0.04 3.62
CA LEU A 96 0.74 -0.82 4.60
C LEU A 96 1.66 -1.05 5.80
N ASN A 97 2.90 -1.40 5.53
CA ASN A 97 3.90 -1.73 6.53
C ASN A 97 5.29 -1.32 6.02
N PRO A 98 5.77 -0.12 6.36
CA PRO A 98 7.10 0.33 5.95
C PRO A 98 8.18 -0.67 6.40
N MET A 99 9.16 -0.92 5.54
CA MET A 99 10.30 -1.75 5.90
C MET A 99 11.06 -1.19 7.13
N PRO A 100 11.73 -2.04 7.92
CA PRO A 100 12.48 -1.59 9.11
C PRO A 100 13.44 -0.44 8.79
N HIS A 101 13.57 0.51 9.71
CA HIS A 101 14.35 1.74 9.49
C HIS A 101 15.85 1.48 9.27
N ASP A 102 16.39 0.45 9.90
CA ASP A 102 17.80 0.06 9.81
C ASP A 102 18.18 -0.45 8.41
N VAL A 103 17.23 -1.05 7.68
CA VAL A 103 17.46 -1.54 6.32
C VAL A 103 16.92 -0.59 5.25
N ASN A 104 15.94 0.23 5.58
CA ASN A 104 15.32 1.18 4.66
C ASN A 104 15.01 2.50 5.39
N PRO A 105 16.01 3.35 5.63
CA PRO A 105 15.85 4.65 6.28
C PRO A 105 14.80 5.51 5.56
N MET A 106 13.87 6.04 6.32
CA MET A 106 12.78 6.88 5.83
C MET A 106 12.62 8.06 6.79
N PRO A 107 12.33 9.30 6.30
CA PRO A 107 12.01 10.42 7.19
C PRO A 107 10.87 10.06 8.15
N ASP A 108 11.00 10.39 9.43
CA ASP A 108 10.06 10.00 10.49
C ASP A 108 8.61 10.36 10.17
N ARG A 109 8.37 11.57 9.66
CA ARG A 109 7.01 12.01 9.29
C ARG A 109 6.43 11.17 8.15
N LEU A 110 7.25 10.80 7.17
CA LEU A 110 6.81 9.96 6.06
C LEU A 110 6.48 8.55 6.55
N ARG A 111 7.33 7.98 7.41
CA ARG A 111 7.10 6.67 8.03
C ARG A 111 5.79 6.64 8.80
N GLN A 112 5.58 7.62 9.67
CA GLN A 112 4.34 7.75 10.45
C GLN A 112 3.11 7.81 9.53
N SER A 113 3.20 8.55 8.42
CA SER A 113 2.12 8.63 7.44
C SER A 113 1.83 7.28 6.78
N TYR A 114 2.86 6.53 6.41
CA TYR A 114 2.72 5.21 5.75
C TYR A 114 2.19 4.12 6.71
N GLU A 115 2.32 4.30 8.01
CA GLU A 115 1.76 3.39 9.02
C GLU A 115 0.27 3.65 9.32
N LEU A 116 -0.30 4.79 8.88
CA LEU A 116 -1.68 5.16 9.19
C LEU A 116 -2.73 4.23 8.56
N PRO A 117 -2.63 3.84 7.27
CA PRO A 117 -3.66 3.01 6.64
C PRO A 117 -3.85 1.68 7.37
N ALA A 118 -2.78 0.99 7.74
CA ALA A 118 -2.85 -0.30 8.41
C ALA A 118 -3.62 -0.27 9.74
N LYS A 119 -3.69 0.88 10.42
CA LYS A 119 -4.45 1.05 11.67
C LYS A 119 -5.97 1.04 11.47
N ARG A 120 -6.42 1.19 10.25
CA ARG A 120 -7.83 1.26 9.86
C ARG A 120 -8.30 0.02 9.11
N LEU A 121 -7.37 -0.78 8.57
CA LEU A 121 -7.66 -2.02 7.86
C LEU A 121 -7.89 -3.19 8.82
N GLN A 122 -8.55 -4.23 8.35
CA GLN A 122 -8.65 -5.50 9.06
C GLN A 122 -7.27 -6.16 9.18
N PRO A 123 -7.09 -7.06 10.16
CA PRO A 123 -5.88 -7.91 10.19
C PRO A 123 -5.74 -8.68 8.86
N TYR A 124 -4.60 -8.52 8.20
CA TYR A 124 -4.29 -9.18 6.93
C TYR A 124 -3.36 -10.37 7.12
N ASP A 125 -3.37 -11.29 6.17
CA ASP A 125 -2.50 -12.46 6.18
C ASP A 125 -1.03 -12.04 6.06
N PRO A 126 -0.15 -12.48 6.97
CA PRO A 126 1.27 -12.13 6.96
C PRO A 126 2.00 -12.54 5.67
N ILE A 127 1.47 -13.48 4.89
CA ILE A 127 2.08 -13.93 3.62
C ILE A 127 2.35 -12.77 2.66
N VAL A 128 1.51 -11.72 2.68
CA VAL A 128 1.69 -10.56 1.78
C VAL A 128 2.95 -9.76 2.13
N ILE A 129 3.33 -9.71 3.40
CA ILE A 129 4.56 -9.04 3.85
C ILE A 129 5.76 -9.99 3.73
N GLU A 130 5.61 -11.25 4.02
CA GLU A 130 6.65 -12.27 3.82
C GLU A 130 7.07 -12.34 2.34
N HIS A 131 6.11 -12.25 1.42
CA HIS A 131 6.38 -12.15 0.00
C HIS A 131 7.21 -10.89 -0.33
N ARG A 132 6.83 -9.71 0.16
CA ARG A 132 7.60 -8.47 0.00
C ARG A 132 9.03 -8.63 0.46
N ASP A 133 9.22 -9.15 1.68
CA ASP A 133 10.55 -9.32 2.28
C ASP A 133 11.42 -10.26 1.46
N ARG A 134 10.81 -11.31 0.90
CA ARG A 134 11.49 -12.21 -0.04
C ARG A 134 11.90 -11.49 -1.33
N MET A 135 11.01 -10.67 -1.91
CA MET A 135 11.33 -9.92 -3.14
C MET A 135 12.52 -8.98 -2.92
N PHE A 136 12.55 -8.27 -1.81
CA PHE A 136 13.71 -7.42 -1.49
C PHE A 136 14.98 -8.22 -1.25
N ARG A 137 14.92 -9.34 -0.55
CA ARG A 137 16.09 -10.18 -0.29
C ARG A 137 16.68 -10.80 -1.57
N ASP A 138 15.81 -11.26 -2.48
CA ASP A 138 16.22 -12.11 -3.59
C ASP A 138 16.40 -11.35 -4.92
N HIS A 139 15.71 -10.20 -5.11
CA HIS A 139 15.59 -9.54 -6.41
C HIS A 139 15.79 -8.02 -6.41
N LEU A 140 15.65 -7.35 -5.28
CA LEU A 140 15.63 -5.89 -5.21
C LEU A 140 16.77 -5.34 -4.35
N ILE A 141 17.02 -4.04 -4.46
CA ILE A 141 18.10 -3.36 -3.76
C ILE A 141 17.49 -2.38 -2.73
N LEU A 142 18.08 -2.37 -1.54
CA LEU A 142 17.80 -1.40 -0.49
C LEU A 142 19.03 -0.51 -0.25
N PRO A 143 18.88 0.69 0.30
CA PRO A 143 17.59 1.35 0.64
C PRO A 143 16.86 1.93 -0.57
N LEU A 144 15.54 2.11 -0.43
CA LEU A 144 14.74 2.88 -1.37
C LEU A 144 15.03 4.38 -1.19
N SER A 145 14.90 5.16 -2.27
CA SER A 145 14.92 6.63 -2.21
C SER A 145 13.48 7.16 -2.01
N PHE A 146 13.33 8.08 -1.05
CA PHE A 146 12.06 8.74 -0.74
C PHE A 146 12.17 10.25 -0.91
#